data_a24a1f8f125a8d538c2b09ae552555b4
#
_entry.id   a24a1f8f125a8d538c2b09ae552555b4
#
_cell.length_a   1.000
_cell.length_b   1.000
_cell.length_c   1.000
_cell.angle_alpha   90.00
_cell.angle_beta   90.00
_cell.angle_gamma   90.00
#
_symmetry.space_group_name_H-M   'P 1'
#
loop_
_entity.id
_entity.type
_entity.pdbx_description
1 polymer ?
#
loop_
_entity_poly.entity_id
_entity_poly.type
_entity_poly.pdbx_seq_one_letter_code
_entity_poly.pdbx_strand_id
1 'polypeptide(L)'
;MKRFHWLILGTLALLLGSCRTVAPRYDYQELAKASIRLGIDIDMKDNHALYVESANWLGVPYRGGGTTKRGVDCSGLTSAIYHKVYRKSLERNSEDQLKKDCRKVKKGKLKEGDLVFFHNGRKKKRATHVGIYLKDRKFIHASTSQGVIISTLDEEYWKKHWLSGGRP
;
A
#
# COMPACT_ATOMS: atom_id res chain seq x y z
N MET A 1 52.30 15.96 -59.08
CA MET A 1 51.21 15.07 -58.74
C MET A 1 51.00 15.09 -57.23
N LYS A 2 50.00 15.85 -56.74
CA LYS A 2 49.74 16.03 -55.30
C LYS A 2 48.56 15.15 -54.90
N ARG A 3 48.84 14.18 -54.02
CA ARG A 3 47.84 13.31 -53.46
C ARG A 3 47.08 14.05 -52.34
N PHE A 4 45.81 14.31 -52.49
CA PHE A 4 44.91 14.85 -51.45
C PHE A 4 44.41 13.71 -50.56
N HIS A 5 44.82 13.68 -49.29
CA HIS A 5 44.26 12.79 -48.30
C HIS A 5 43.04 13.49 -47.65
N TRP A 6 41.86 12.96 -47.88
CA TRP A 6 40.67 13.32 -47.17
C TRP A 6 40.59 12.56 -45.89
N LEU A 7 40.80 13.30 -44.80
CA LEU A 7 40.51 12.81 -43.43
C LEU A 7 39.01 12.96 -43.18
N ILE A 8 38.30 11.85 -43.16
CA ILE A 8 36.91 11.79 -42.73
C ILE A 8 36.92 11.70 -41.21
N LEU A 9 36.69 12.83 -40.54
CA LEU A 9 36.37 12.85 -39.10
C LEU A 9 34.94 12.37 -38.90
N GLY A 10 34.80 11.09 -38.56
CA GLY A 10 33.51 10.55 -38.10
C GLY A 10 33.21 11.05 -36.68
N THR A 11 32.35 12.06 -36.56
CA THR A 11 31.77 12.46 -35.29
C THR A 11 30.76 11.41 -34.85
N LEU A 12 31.19 10.50 -33.96
CA LEU A 12 30.31 9.57 -33.26
C LEU A 12 29.52 10.37 -32.21
N ALA A 13 28.31 10.83 -32.59
CA ALA A 13 27.36 11.41 -31.67
C ALA A 13 26.84 10.31 -30.73
N LEU A 14 27.38 10.23 -29.53
CA LEU A 14 26.86 9.44 -28.43
C LEU A 14 25.52 10.04 -27.99
N LEU A 15 24.42 9.53 -28.52
CA LEU A 15 23.07 9.78 -27.99
C LEU A 15 22.97 9.09 -26.62
N LEU A 16 23.39 9.80 -25.58
CA LEU A 16 23.07 9.44 -24.20
C LEU A 16 21.57 9.68 -24.00
N GLY A 17 20.77 8.68 -24.36
CA GLY A 17 19.37 8.60 -24.00
C GLY A 17 19.26 8.53 -22.48
N SER A 18 19.22 9.66 -21.79
CA SER A 18 18.89 9.75 -20.40
C SER A 18 17.43 9.33 -20.23
N CYS A 19 17.19 8.05 -19.94
CA CYS A 19 15.91 7.61 -19.39
C CYS A 19 15.73 8.31 -18.03
N ARG A 20 15.19 9.52 -18.05
CA ARG A 20 14.65 10.15 -16.85
C ARG A 20 13.41 9.35 -16.46
N THR A 21 13.57 8.35 -15.61
CA THR A 21 12.47 7.87 -14.79
C THR A 21 12.07 9.03 -13.89
N VAL A 22 11.06 9.78 -14.31
CA VAL A 22 10.43 10.78 -13.46
C VAL A 22 9.74 9.99 -12.35
N ALA A 23 10.41 9.85 -11.20
CA ALA A 23 9.73 9.41 -10.00
C ALA A 23 8.52 10.31 -9.79
N PRO A 24 7.33 9.78 -9.49
CA PRO A 24 6.15 10.60 -9.25
C PRO A 24 6.49 11.57 -8.13
N ARG A 25 6.61 12.86 -8.44
CA ARG A 25 6.76 13.93 -7.46
C ARG A 25 5.44 14.05 -6.74
N TYR A 26 5.32 13.40 -5.58
CA TYR A 26 4.28 13.80 -4.65
C TYR A 26 4.63 15.19 -4.14
N ASP A 27 3.63 16.07 -4.15
CA ASP A 27 3.77 17.38 -3.55
C ASP A 27 4.06 17.18 -2.06
N TYR A 28 5.13 17.83 -1.58
CA TYR A 28 5.50 17.80 -0.15
C TYR A 28 4.34 18.21 0.76
N GLN A 29 3.45 19.09 0.29
CA GLN A 29 2.24 19.46 1.03
C GLN A 29 1.25 18.29 1.16
N GLU A 30 1.07 17.48 0.12
CA GLU A 30 0.22 16.28 0.19
C GLU A 30 0.79 15.25 1.16
N LEU A 31 2.12 15.05 1.13
CA LEU A 31 2.78 14.14 2.07
C LEU A 31 2.68 14.62 3.52
N ALA A 32 2.89 15.91 3.77
CA ALA A 32 2.73 16.49 5.10
C ALA A 32 1.29 16.34 5.62
N LYS A 33 0.29 16.61 4.77
CA LYS A 33 -1.13 16.37 5.12
C LYS A 33 -1.42 14.90 5.40
N ALA A 34 -0.87 13.99 4.61
CA ALA A 34 -1.02 12.55 4.82
C ALA A 34 -0.39 12.11 6.15
N SER A 35 0.83 12.56 6.44
CA SER A 35 1.55 12.30 7.69
C SER A 35 0.72 12.72 8.92
N ILE A 36 0.22 13.96 8.92
CA ILE A 36 -0.63 14.49 10.01
C ILE A 36 -1.92 13.66 10.16
N ARG A 37 -2.62 13.39 9.06
CA ARG A 37 -3.90 12.65 9.09
C ARG A 37 -3.75 11.21 9.55
N LEU A 38 -2.67 10.54 9.15
CA LEU A 38 -2.37 9.15 9.53
C LEU A 38 -1.72 9.05 10.91
N GLY A 39 -1.16 10.15 11.42
CA GLY A 39 -0.33 10.14 12.62
C GLY A 39 0.93 9.29 12.44
N ILE A 40 1.51 9.29 11.23
CA ILE A 40 2.68 8.50 10.85
C ILE A 40 3.71 9.45 10.25
N ASP A 41 4.94 9.36 10.71
CA ASP A 41 6.06 10.08 10.09
C ASP A 41 6.48 9.39 8.80
N ILE A 42 6.36 10.10 7.68
CA ILE A 42 6.60 9.57 6.33
C ILE A 42 7.98 9.99 5.86
N ASP A 43 8.88 9.02 5.70
CA ASP A 43 10.24 9.24 5.22
C ASP A 43 10.32 9.26 3.69
N MET A 44 11.41 9.81 3.18
CA MET A 44 11.70 9.83 1.73
C MET A 44 11.83 8.45 1.10
N LYS A 45 12.07 7.41 1.91
CA LYS A 45 12.21 6.01 1.45
C LYS A 45 10.88 5.26 1.44
N ASP A 46 9.88 5.81 2.09
CA ASP A 46 8.56 5.18 2.22
C ASP A 46 7.78 5.24 0.90
N ASN A 47 6.81 4.37 0.75
CA ASN A 47 5.92 4.37 -0.41
C ASN A 47 4.90 5.51 -0.32
N HIS A 48 5.27 6.70 -0.77
CA HIS A 48 4.45 7.91 -0.71
C HIS A 48 3.02 7.70 -1.27
N ALA A 49 2.90 6.94 -2.38
CA ALA A 49 1.60 6.63 -2.97
C ALA A 49 0.67 5.90 -2.00
N LEU A 50 1.22 4.95 -1.23
CA LEU A 50 0.46 4.19 -0.24
C LEU A 50 -0.06 5.10 0.87
N TYR A 51 0.78 5.98 1.40
CA TYR A 51 0.38 6.85 2.52
C TYR A 51 -0.63 7.91 2.08
N VAL A 52 -0.41 8.56 0.93
CA VAL A 52 -1.36 9.54 0.40
C VAL A 52 -2.71 8.89 0.10
N GLU A 53 -2.72 7.74 -0.58
CA GLU A 53 -3.98 7.03 -0.85
C GLU A 53 -4.65 6.57 0.45
N SER A 54 -3.89 6.03 1.42
CA SER A 54 -4.43 5.65 2.73
C SER A 54 -5.06 6.85 3.45
N ALA A 55 -4.39 7.99 3.49
CA ALA A 55 -4.93 9.22 4.07
C ALA A 55 -6.22 9.67 3.40
N ASN A 56 -6.34 9.50 2.08
CA ASN A 56 -7.55 9.83 1.33
C ASN A 56 -8.75 8.93 1.67
N TRP A 57 -8.53 7.75 2.26
CA TRP A 57 -9.61 6.85 2.69
C TRP A 57 -10.06 7.09 4.13
N LEU A 58 -9.31 7.81 4.96
CA LEU A 58 -9.69 8.04 6.36
C LEU A 58 -11.07 8.69 6.49
N GLY A 59 -11.88 8.14 7.40
CA GLY A 59 -13.23 8.61 7.69
C GLY A 59 -14.32 8.12 6.71
N VAL A 60 -13.96 7.37 5.67
CA VAL A 60 -14.97 6.74 4.79
C VAL A 60 -15.82 5.77 5.62
N PRO A 61 -17.17 5.86 5.58
CA PRO A 61 -18.03 5.02 6.41
C PRO A 61 -17.92 3.54 6.04
N TYR A 62 -18.15 2.68 7.04
CA TYR A 62 -18.24 1.24 6.80
C TYR A 62 -19.52 0.87 6.05
N ARG A 63 -19.39 0.02 5.05
CA ARG A 63 -20.52 -0.60 4.36
C ARG A 63 -20.15 -2.02 3.95
N GLY A 64 -20.88 -3.02 4.48
CA GLY A 64 -20.69 -4.41 4.08
C GLY A 64 -20.87 -4.58 2.56
N GLY A 65 -19.92 -5.23 1.91
CA GLY A 65 -19.87 -5.35 0.45
C GLY A 65 -19.46 -4.07 -0.31
N GLY A 66 -19.20 -2.97 0.39
CA GLY A 66 -18.83 -1.68 -0.22
C GLY A 66 -17.39 -1.67 -0.75
N THR A 67 -17.17 -0.87 -1.82
CA THR A 67 -15.87 -0.73 -2.50
C THR A 67 -15.55 0.70 -2.89
N THR A 68 -16.31 1.68 -2.40
CA THR A 68 -16.23 3.08 -2.84
C THR A 68 -16.11 4.03 -1.66
N LYS A 69 -15.81 5.31 -1.94
CA LYS A 69 -15.79 6.40 -0.95
C LYS A 69 -17.16 6.69 -0.32
N ARG A 70 -18.26 6.17 -0.87
CA ARG A 70 -19.61 6.24 -0.26
C ARG A 70 -19.85 5.17 0.80
N GLY A 71 -18.93 4.24 0.93
CA GLY A 71 -18.94 3.16 1.91
C GLY A 71 -18.09 1.99 1.46
N VAL A 72 -17.30 1.44 2.39
CA VAL A 72 -16.32 0.41 2.11
C VAL A 72 -16.26 -0.63 3.23
N ASP A 73 -16.06 -1.91 2.89
CA ASP A 73 -15.69 -2.92 3.88
C ASP A 73 -14.17 -3.15 3.92
N CYS A 74 -13.70 -4.00 4.82
CA CYS A 74 -12.27 -4.21 5.05
C CYS A 74 -11.52 -4.70 3.79
N SER A 75 -12.04 -5.70 3.10
CA SER A 75 -11.42 -6.24 1.88
C SER A 75 -11.64 -5.36 0.65
N GLY A 76 -12.74 -4.61 0.59
CA GLY A 76 -12.96 -3.58 -0.41
C GLY A 76 -11.97 -2.44 -0.31
N LEU A 77 -11.63 -2.01 0.91
CA LEU A 77 -10.60 -1.00 1.16
C LEU A 77 -9.22 -1.45 0.68
N THR A 78 -8.82 -2.67 1.08
CA THR A 78 -7.51 -3.21 0.67
C THR A 78 -7.43 -3.37 -0.84
N SER A 79 -8.47 -3.88 -1.50
CA SER A 79 -8.52 -4.00 -2.96
C SER A 79 -8.46 -2.65 -3.65
N ALA A 80 -9.19 -1.63 -3.16
CA ALA A 80 -9.19 -0.30 -3.76
C ALA A 80 -7.81 0.37 -3.68
N ILE A 81 -7.16 0.33 -2.51
CA ILE A 81 -5.81 0.89 -2.33
C ILE A 81 -4.79 0.12 -3.17
N TYR A 82 -4.84 -1.21 -3.17
CA TYR A 82 -3.92 -2.04 -3.96
C TYR A 82 -4.06 -1.79 -5.47
N HIS A 83 -5.27 -1.70 -5.97
CA HIS A 83 -5.52 -1.34 -7.37
C HIS A 83 -4.95 0.04 -7.72
N LYS A 84 -5.16 1.03 -6.87
CA LYS A 84 -4.70 2.40 -7.11
C LYS A 84 -3.17 2.53 -7.04
N VAL A 85 -2.54 1.94 -6.01
CA VAL A 85 -1.12 2.13 -5.70
C VAL A 85 -0.23 1.16 -6.46
N TYR A 86 -0.60 -0.13 -6.48
CA TYR A 86 0.25 -1.20 -7.01
C TYR A 86 -0.23 -1.75 -8.36
N ARG A 87 -1.37 -1.25 -8.90
CA ARG A 87 -2.01 -1.77 -10.12
C ARG A 87 -2.32 -3.26 -10.02
N LYS A 88 -2.55 -3.76 -8.81
CA LYS A 88 -2.81 -5.16 -8.50
C LYS A 88 -4.24 -5.34 -8.03
N SER A 89 -4.95 -6.30 -8.62
CA SER A 89 -6.27 -6.73 -8.16
C SER A 89 -6.12 -7.76 -7.04
N LEU A 90 -6.94 -7.64 -6.00
CA LEU A 90 -7.03 -8.60 -4.91
C LEU A 90 -8.42 -9.25 -4.91
N GLU A 91 -8.49 -10.45 -4.36
CA GLU A 91 -9.75 -11.17 -4.15
C GLU A 91 -10.74 -10.34 -3.32
N ARG A 92 -12.06 -10.61 -3.52
CA ARG A 92 -13.10 -9.76 -2.93
C ARG A 92 -13.23 -9.90 -1.41
N ASN A 93 -12.90 -11.04 -0.84
CA ASN A 93 -13.04 -11.27 0.60
C ASN A 93 -11.71 -11.54 1.30
N SER A 94 -11.64 -11.25 2.59
CA SER A 94 -10.41 -11.31 3.39
C SER A 94 -9.78 -12.71 3.45
N GLU A 95 -10.57 -13.77 3.46
CA GLU A 95 -10.07 -15.13 3.51
C GLU A 95 -9.39 -15.54 2.20
N ASP A 96 -10.00 -15.15 1.08
CA ASP A 96 -9.42 -15.42 -0.25
C ASP A 96 -8.20 -14.54 -0.50
N GLN A 97 -8.19 -13.27 -0.05
CA GLN A 97 -6.99 -12.45 -0.07
C GLN A 97 -5.82 -13.13 0.66
N LEU A 98 -6.07 -13.70 1.84
CA LEU A 98 -5.03 -14.41 2.57
C LEU A 98 -4.55 -15.67 1.83
N LYS A 99 -5.45 -16.44 1.25
CA LYS A 99 -5.14 -17.76 0.70
C LYS A 99 -4.60 -17.73 -0.73
N LYS A 100 -5.12 -16.82 -1.56
CA LYS A 100 -4.85 -16.80 -3.00
C LYS A 100 -3.90 -15.67 -3.40
N ASP A 101 -4.00 -14.51 -2.75
CA ASP A 101 -3.22 -13.34 -3.14
C ASP A 101 -1.89 -13.22 -2.40
N CYS A 102 -1.75 -13.87 -1.22
CA CYS A 102 -0.64 -13.59 -0.32
C CYS A 102 0.25 -14.80 -0.03
N ARG A 103 1.56 -14.56 0.00
CA ARG A 103 2.47 -15.41 0.78
C ARG A 103 2.46 -14.97 2.24
N LYS A 104 2.48 -15.93 3.18
CA LYS A 104 2.45 -15.64 4.62
C LYS A 104 3.70 -14.88 5.09
N VAL A 105 3.50 -13.91 5.98
CA VAL A 105 4.55 -13.10 6.60
C VAL A 105 4.41 -13.16 8.12
N LYS A 106 5.52 -13.41 8.82
CA LYS A 106 5.55 -13.34 10.30
C LYS A 106 5.35 -11.91 10.78
N LYS A 107 4.65 -11.71 11.93
CA LYS A 107 4.33 -10.39 12.51
C LYS A 107 5.55 -9.46 12.61
N GLY A 108 6.71 -9.97 13.04
CA GLY A 108 7.96 -9.21 13.15
C GLY A 108 8.72 -8.96 11.83
N LYS A 109 8.17 -9.42 10.68
CA LYS A 109 8.75 -9.24 9.34
C LYS A 109 7.83 -8.45 8.40
N LEU A 110 6.80 -7.82 8.96
CA LEU A 110 5.90 -6.94 8.23
C LEU A 110 6.66 -5.74 7.65
N LYS A 111 6.28 -5.36 6.45
CA LYS A 111 6.71 -4.16 5.75
C LYS A 111 5.49 -3.38 5.28
N GLU A 112 5.65 -2.10 5.01
CA GLU A 112 4.60 -1.28 4.44
C GLU A 112 3.97 -1.95 3.19
N GLY A 113 2.67 -1.85 3.08
CA GLY A 113 1.90 -2.55 2.05
C GLY A 113 1.51 -3.98 2.39
N ASP A 114 2.18 -4.69 3.31
CA ASP A 114 1.73 -6.02 3.71
C ASP A 114 0.30 -5.98 4.26
N LEU A 115 -0.48 -7.02 3.97
CA LEU A 115 -1.80 -7.18 4.55
C LEU A 115 -1.70 -7.80 5.95
N VAL A 116 -2.55 -7.36 6.86
CA VAL A 116 -2.68 -7.89 8.21
C VAL A 116 -4.07 -8.48 8.38
N PHE A 117 -4.14 -9.74 8.78
CA PHE A 117 -5.37 -10.52 8.85
C PHE A 117 -5.71 -10.89 10.28
N PHE A 118 -7.00 -10.82 10.59
CA PHE A 118 -7.53 -11.09 11.92
C PHE A 118 -8.75 -12.00 11.84
N HIS A 119 -9.01 -12.71 12.95
CA HIS A 119 -10.23 -13.51 13.14
C HIS A 119 -11.20 -12.80 14.11
N ASN A 120 -12.47 -13.19 14.08
CA ASN A 120 -13.52 -12.61 14.94
C ASN A 120 -13.72 -13.35 16.29
N GLY A 121 -12.77 -14.17 16.71
CA GLY A 121 -12.88 -14.98 17.91
C GLY A 121 -13.65 -16.28 17.73
N ARG A 122 -14.73 -16.31 16.95
CA ARG A 122 -15.53 -17.52 16.67
C ARG A 122 -14.85 -18.43 15.66
N LYS A 123 -14.30 -17.87 14.58
CA LYS A 123 -13.62 -18.60 13.49
C LYS A 123 -12.12 -18.37 13.56
N LYS A 124 -11.46 -18.91 14.60
CA LYS A 124 -10.04 -18.63 14.92
C LYS A 124 -9.02 -19.00 13.83
N LYS A 125 -9.40 -19.85 12.87
CA LYS A 125 -8.51 -20.27 11.76
C LYS A 125 -8.84 -19.57 10.43
N ARG A 126 -9.77 -18.61 10.42
CA ARG A 126 -10.26 -17.96 9.20
C ARG A 126 -10.08 -16.44 9.29
N ALA A 127 -9.59 -15.81 8.21
CA ALA A 127 -9.54 -14.38 8.11
C ALA A 127 -10.94 -13.80 7.92
N THR A 128 -11.40 -13.03 8.91
CA THR A 128 -12.70 -12.35 8.88
C THR A 128 -12.55 -10.85 8.82
N HIS A 129 -11.32 -10.36 8.94
CA HIS A 129 -10.98 -8.95 8.82
C HIS A 129 -9.56 -8.79 8.24
N VAL A 130 -9.34 -7.69 7.54
CA VAL A 130 -8.07 -7.37 6.89
C VAL A 130 -7.81 -5.86 6.93
N GLY A 131 -6.54 -5.49 7.02
CA GLY A 131 -6.05 -4.13 6.87
C GLY A 131 -4.73 -4.11 6.10
N ILE A 132 -4.21 -2.93 5.82
CA ILE A 132 -2.89 -2.73 5.20
C ILE A 132 -1.94 -2.19 6.25
N TYR A 133 -0.85 -2.90 6.48
CA TYR A 133 0.23 -2.45 7.35
C TYR A 133 0.94 -1.23 6.72
N LEU A 134 1.15 -0.22 7.50
CA LEU A 134 1.86 0.99 7.10
C LEU A 134 3.27 1.00 7.72
N LYS A 135 3.42 1.60 8.89
CA LYS A 135 4.69 1.78 9.59
C LYS A 135 4.44 1.80 11.09
N ASP A 136 5.45 1.56 11.91
CA ASP A 136 5.41 1.68 13.37
C ASP A 136 4.24 0.92 14.02
N ARG A 137 4.03 -0.32 13.53
CA ARG A 137 2.96 -1.23 13.97
C ARG A 137 1.55 -0.73 13.69
N LYS A 138 1.40 0.37 12.93
CA LYS A 138 0.13 0.95 12.52
C LYS A 138 -0.36 0.32 11.22
N PHE A 139 -1.67 0.21 11.10
CA PHE A 139 -2.32 -0.29 9.89
C PHE A 139 -3.65 0.44 9.64
N ILE A 140 -4.03 0.57 8.38
CA ILE A 140 -5.32 1.12 7.97
C ILE A 140 -6.31 -0.01 7.75
N HIS A 141 -7.55 0.18 8.21
CA HIS A 141 -8.64 -0.78 8.00
C HIS A 141 -10.00 -0.11 8.06
N ALA A 142 -11.06 -0.79 7.59
CA ALA A 142 -12.43 -0.33 7.72
C ALA A 142 -13.08 -0.94 8.97
N SER A 143 -13.21 -0.14 10.03
CA SER A 143 -13.93 -0.50 11.26
C SER A 143 -15.44 -0.45 11.03
N THR A 144 -16.17 -1.45 11.53
CA THR A 144 -17.63 -1.50 11.42
C THR A 144 -18.35 -0.37 12.15
N SER A 145 -17.75 0.22 13.19
CA SER A 145 -18.32 1.27 14.00
C SER A 145 -17.79 2.68 13.72
N GLN A 146 -16.54 2.78 13.18
CA GLN A 146 -15.85 4.07 13.02
C GLN A 146 -15.51 4.39 11.56
N GLY A 147 -15.82 3.48 10.61
CA GLY A 147 -15.39 3.64 9.24
C GLY A 147 -13.88 3.36 9.07
N VAL A 148 -13.25 3.99 8.11
CA VAL A 148 -11.82 3.79 7.83
C VAL A 148 -10.98 4.57 8.82
N ILE A 149 -10.16 3.85 9.59
CA ILE A 149 -9.29 4.37 10.64
C ILE A 149 -7.89 3.74 10.61
N ILE A 150 -7.00 4.34 11.38
CA ILE A 150 -5.70 3.75 11.74
C ILE A 150 -5.85 3.08 13.11
N SER A 151 -5.32 1.87 13.23
CA SER A 151 -5.13 1.15 14.51
C SER A 151 -3.68 0.68 14.64
N THR A 152 -3.30 0.27 15.84
CA THR A 152 -1.99 -0.33 16.08
C THR A 152 -2.10 -1.81 16.43
N LEU A 153 -1.14 -2.61 15.95
CA LEU A 153 -1.01 -4.03 16.28
C LEU A 153 -0.72 -4.26 17.79
N ASP A 154 -0.51 -3.20 18.55
CA ASP A 154 -0.26 -3.23 19.99
C ASP A 154 -1.53 -3.14 20.84
N GLU A 155 -2.65 -2.77 20.25
CA GLU A 155 -3.94 -2.81 20.93
C GLU A 155 -4.31 -4.25 21.30
N GLU A 156 -4.84 -4.45 22.51
CA GLU A 156 -5.18 -5.79 23.06
C GLU A 156 -6.14 -6.55 22.13
N TYR A 157 -7.10 -5.85 21.53
CA TYR A 157 -8.02 -6.44 20.58
C TYR A 157 -7.29 -7.07 19.41
N TRP A 158 -6.36 -6.35 18.79
CA TRP A 158 -5.63 -6.83 17.60
C TRP A 158 -4.57 -7.87 17.94
N LYS A 159 -3.95 -7.80 19.12
CA LYS A 159 -3.08 -8.87 19.61
C LYS A 159 -3.84 -10.19 19.75
N LYS A 160 -5.01 -10.15 20.40
CA LYS A 160 -5.86 -11.31 20.65
C LYS A 160 -6.42 -11.94 19.37
N HIS A 161 -6.73 -11.11 18.36
CA HIS A 161 -7.39 -11.56 17.14
C HIS A 161 -6.43 -11.71 15.94
N TRP A 162 -5.14 -11.57 16.16
CA TRP A 162 -4.12 -11.75 15.13
C TRP A 162 -4.18 -13.15 14.51
N LEU A 163 -4.18 -13.22 13.16
CA LEU A 163 -4.16 -14.48 12.42
C LEU A 163 -2.86 -14.64 11.64
N SER A 164 -2.53 -13.69 10.77
CA SER A 164 -1.36 -13.76 9.89
C SER A 164 -1.03 -12.40 9.28
N GLY A 165 0.21 -12.19 8.90
CA GLY A 165 0.58 -11.24 7.86
C GLY A 165 0.54 -11.93 6.49
N GLY A 166 0.35 -11.15 5.44
CA GLY A 166 0.39 -11.61 4.06
C GLY A 166 1.01 -10.56 3.15
N ARG A 167 1.85 -11.00 2.23
CA ARG A 167 2.44 -10.13 1.21
C ARG A 167 1.90 -10.53 -0.15
N PRO A 168 1.08 -9.67 -0.75
CA PRO A 168 0.53 -9.90 -2.09
C PRO A 168 1.55 -9.84 -3.21
#